data_aa9bd13e03d2c2fe0cafca549fca5f24
#
_entry.id   aa9bd13e03d2c2fe0cafca549fca5f24
#
_cell.length_a   1.000
_cell.length_b   1.000
_cell.length_c   1.000
_cell.angle_alpha   90.00
_cell.angle_beta   90.00
_cell.angle_gamma   90.00
#
_symmetry.space_group_name_H-M   'P 1'
#
loop_
_entity.id
_entity.type
_entity.pdbx_description
1 polymer ?
#
loop_
_entity_poly.entity_id
_entity_poly.type
_entity_poly.pdbx_seq_one_letter_code
_entity_poly.pdbx_strand_id
1 'polypeptide(L)'
;MTPRPGEISMAHGGVLFLDELAEFPRNVLEVLRQPLEEHQIHIARNYGNFTFPAEFMLVAAMNPCPCGNYPDMQKCSCTPSQIQKYLGKISQPFLDRMDLCIETPKVEYRELDIERIGKKEEESSEVIRSRVVEARKLQKKRYEGTQIRTNSMLGPGEIRTYIPLGSAERKLMEKAFERMGLTA
;
A
#
# COMPACT_ATOMS: atom_id res chain seq x y z
N MET A 1 12.36 4.95 31.95
CA MET A 1 11.43 5.78 31.15
C MET A 1 10.56 4.83 30.33
N THR A 2 9.25 4.88 30.47
CA THR A 2 8.31 4.00 29.75
C THR A 2 8.30 4.38 28.28
N PRO A 3 8.39 3.41 27.33
CA PRO A 3 8.28 3.70 25.91
C PRO A 3 6.92 4.34 25.58
N ARG A 4 6.94 5.28 24.66
CA ARG A 4 5.71 5.90 24.11
C ARG A 4 5.44 5.35 22.72
N PRO A 5 4.17 5.21 22.30
CA PRO A 5 3.84 4.85 20.93
C PRO A 5 4.36 5.92 19.96
N GLY A 6 4.93 5.47 18.84
CA GLY A 6 5.34 6.34 17.73
C GLY A 6 4.25 6.46 16.67
N GLU A 7 4.55 7.14 15.56
CA GLU A 7 3.62 7.44 14.46
C GLU A 7 2.93 6.20 13.91
N ILE A 8 3.66 5.09 13.76
CA ILE A 8 3.10 3.83 13.25
C ILE A 8 2.02 3.30 14.19
N SER A 9 2.27 3.30 15.50
CA SER A 9 1.27 2.86 16.49
C SER A 9 0.09 3.82 16.60
N MET A 10 0.32 5.11 16.39
CA MET A 10 -0.74 6.11 16.38
C MET A 10 -1.63 6.00 15.14
N ALA A 11 -1.11 5.44 14.05
CA ALA A 11 -1.89 5.13 12.85
C ALA A 11 -2.76 3.86 12.99
N HIS A 12 -2.70 3.15 14.12
CA HIS A 12 -3.49 1.93 14.35
C HIS A 12 -4.98 2.14 14.11
N GLY A 13 -5.60 1.27 13.32
CA GLY A 13 -7.00 1.38 12.90
C GLY A 13 -7.27 2.45 11.84
N GLY A 14 -6.24 3.13 11.34
CA GLY A 14 -6.31 4.23 10.40
C GLY A 14 -5.40 4.07 9.17
N VAL A 15 -4.86 5.19 8.72
CA VAL A 15 -3.99 5.28 7.54
C VAL A 15 -2.67 5.95 7.93
N LEU A 16 -1.56 5.34 7.55
CA LEU A 16 -0.24 5.96 7.57
C LEU A 16 0.09 6.42 6.14
N PHE A 17 0.18 7.73 5.93
CA PHE A 17 0.54 8.32 4.64
C PHE A 17 2.00 8.75 4.64
N LEU A 18 2.77 8.24 3.69
CA LEU A 18 4.17 8.61 3.47
C LEU A 18 4.29 9.30 2.11
N ASP A 19 4.47 10.60 2.12
CA ASP A 19 4.81 11.34 0.91
C ASP A 19 6.31 11.28 0.64
N GLU A 20 6.69 11.44 -0.63
CA GLU A 20 8.11 11.40 -1.05
C GLU A 20 8.86 10.16 -0.55
N LEU A 21 8.24 8.98 -0.68
CA LEU A 21 8.73 7.71 -0.12
C LEU A 21 10.23 7.47 -0.38
N ALA A 22 10.73 7.80 -1.57
CA ALA A 22 12.13 7.61 -1.93
C ALA A 22 13.09 8.59 -1.25
N GLU A 23 12.60 9.60 -0.51
CA GLU A 23 13.44 10.50 0.28
C GLU A 23 13.66 10.01 1.72
N PHE A 24 12.89 9.03 2.17
CA PHE A 24 13.16 8.39 3.46
C PHE A 24 14.46 7.59 3.42
N PRO A 25 15.25 7.61 4.51
CA PRO A 25 16.38 6.72 4.66
C PRO A 25 15.95 5.25 4.56
N ARG A 26 16.73 4.43 3.84
CA ARG A 26 16.41 3.02 3.61
C ARG A 26 16.14 2.24 4.91
N ASN A 27 16.91 2.48 5.95
CA ASN A 27 16.73 1.82 7.25
C ASN A 27 15.37 2.16 7.90
N VAL A 28 14.82 3.34 7.65
CA VAL A 28 13.48 3.73 8.15
C VAL A 28 12.40 2.92 7.43
N LEU A 29 12.52 2.75 6.11
CA LEU A 29 11.58 1.96 5.32
C LEU A 29 11.65 0.47 5.69
N GLU A 30 12.84 -0.06 5.95
CA GLU A 30 13.00 -1.46 6.36
C GLU A 30 12.35 -1.75 7.73
N VAL A 31 12.32 -0.78 8.64
CA VAL A 31 11.64 -0.94 9.95
C VAL A 31 10.12 -1.06 9.79
N LEU A 32 9.53 -0.51 8.73
CA LEU A 32 8.08 -0.63 8.47
C LEU A 32 7.66 -2.06 8.10
N ARG A 33 8.58 -2.91 7.64
CA ARG A 33 8.25 -4.26 7.19
C ARG A 33 7.62 -5.10 8.30
N GLN A 34 8.22 -5.09 9.48
CA GLN A 34 7.70 -5.87 10.60
C GLN A 34 6.26 -5.47 11.00
N PRO A 35 5.93 -4.19 11.24
CA PRO A 35 4.56 -3.83 11.56
C PRO A 35 3.56 -4.06 10.41
N LEU A 36 4.00 -4.04 9.15
CA LEU A 36 3.13 -4.40 8.01
C LEU A 36 2.80 -5.89 7.96
N GLU A 37 3.70 -6.76 8.44
CA GLU A 37 3.50 -8.20 8.48
C GLU A 37 2.79 -8.66 9.77
N GLU A 38 3.26 -8.16 10.93
CA GLU A 38 2.84 -8.65 12.24
C GLU A 38 1.70 -7.83 12.86
N HIS A 39 1.38 -6.66 12.28
CA HIS A 39 0.40 -5.69 12.80
C HIS A 39 0.72 -5.23 14.24
N GLN A 40 1.99 -5.34 14.64
CA GLN A 40 2.50 -5.00 15.96
C GLN A 40 3.92 -4.46 15.88
N ILE A 41 4.30 -3.67 16.89
CA ILE A 41 5.66 -3.19 17.09
C ILE A 41 6.15 -3.72 18.43
N HIS A 42 7.31 -4.39 18.41
CA HIS A 42 7.96 -4.90 19.61
C HIS A 42 9.16 -4.04 19.99
N ILE A 43 9.18 -3.54 21.20
CA ILE A 43 10.28 -2.74 21.75
C ILE A 43 10.86 -3.46 22.96
N ALA A 44 12.09 -3.96 22.82
CA ALA A 44 12.85 -4.53 23.93
C ALA A 44 13.66 -3.43 24.65
N ARG A 45 13.59 -3.41 25.99
CA ARG A 45 14.36 -2.54 26.87
C ARG A 45 14.89 -3.34 28.05
N ASN A 46 15.92 -2.84 28.73
CA ASN A 46 16.54 -3.53 29.87
C ASN A 46 15.55 -3.88 31.02
N TYR A 47 14.43 -3.17 31.10
CA TYR A 47 13.41 -3.34 32.13
C TYR A 47 12.11 -3.94 31.63
N GLY A 48 12.06 -4.43 30.39
CA GLY A 48 10.88 -5.14 29.85
C GLY A 48 10.72 -5.07 28.34
N ASN A 49 9.84 -5.93 27.85
CA ASN A 49 9.39 -5.95 26.47
C ASN A 49 8.02 -5.27 26.38
N PHE A 50 7.86 -4.42 25.39
CA PHE A 50 6.62 -3.67 25.15
C PHE A 50 6.12 -3.97 23.75
N THR A 51 4.82 -4.21 23.61
CA THR A 51 4.18 -4.44 22.33
C THR A 51 3.12 -3.37 22.12
N PHE A 52 3.18 -2.70 20.97
CA PHE A 52 2.20 -1.71 20.56
C PHE A 52 1.44 -2.21 19.32
N PRO A 53 0.13 -2.02 19.24
CA PRO A 53 -0.63 -2.37 18.04
C PRO A 53 -0.23 -1.46 16.86
N ALA A 54 -0.24 -2.03 15.65
CA ALA A 54 0.16 -1.35 14.42
C ALA A 54 -0.59 -1.88 13.19
N GLU A 55 -1.90 -2.11 13.34
CA GLU A 55 -2.77 -2.48 12.22
C GLU A 55 -3.21 -1.19 11.51
N PHE A 56 -2.64 -0.88 10.36
CA PHE A 56 -2.91 0.35 9.60
C PHE A 56 -2.86 0.07 8.09
N MET A 57 -3.49 0.94 7.31
CA MET A 57 -3.31 0.97 5.87
C MET A 57 -2.12 1.87 5.53
N LEU A 58 -1.11 1.33 4.85
CA LEU A 58 -0.02 2.14 4.32
C LEU A 58 -0.43 2.74 2.97
N VAL A 59 -0.34 4.05 2.85
CA VAL A 59 -0.45 4.78 1.58
C VAL A 59 0.85 5.55 1.38
N ALA A 60 1.46 5.40 0.22
CA ALA A 60 2.71 6.07 -0.09
C ALA A 60 2.66 6.73 -1.47
N ALA A 61 3.30 7.87 -1.60
CA ALA A 61 3.49 8.54 -2.87
C ALA A 61 4.98 8.77 -3.13
N MET A 62 5.38 8.69 -4.40
CA MET A 62 6.75 8.98 -4.80
C MET A 62 6.82 9.45 -6.24
N ASN A 63 7.85 10.21 -6.55
CA ASN A 63 8.19 10.55 -7.92
C ASN A 63 8.85 9.37 -8.66
N PRO A 64 8.76 9.29 -9.99
CA PRO A 64 9.41 8.24 -10.76
C PRO A 64 10.93 8.39 -10.87
N CYS A 65 11.47 9.59 -10.56
CA CYS A 65 12.89 9.90 -10.55
C CYS A 65 13.15 11.21 -9.76
N PRO A 66 14.40 11.57 -9.46
CA PRO A 66 14.71 12.78 -8.70
C PRO A 66 14.14 14.10 -9.28
N CYS A 67 14.04 14.23 -10.61
CA CYS A 67 13.45 15.41 -11.24
C CYS A 67 11.94 15.32 -11.49
N GLY A 68 11.31 14.16 -11.23
CA GLY A 68 9.88 13.93 -11.39
C GLY A 68 9.39 13.77 -12.83
N ASN A 69 10.27 13.81 -13.84
CA ASN A 69 9.84 13.84 -15.26
C ASN A 69 9.95 12.52 -16.00
N TYR A 70 10.59 11.49 -15.43
CA TYR A 70 10.62 10.18 -16.06
C TYR A 70 9.18 9.63 -16.20
N PRO A 71 8.79 8.94 -17.28
CA PRO A 71 9.61 8.49 -18.42
C PRO A 71 9.77 9.48 -19.58
N ASP A 72 9.32 10.74 -19.47
CA ASP A 72 9.46 11.76 -20.51
C ASP A 72 10.94 12.18 -20.70
N MET A 73 11.61 11.50 -21.60
CA MET A 73 13.05 11.71 -21.85
C MET A 73 13.39 13.10 -22.40
N GLN A 74 12.40 13.88 -22.86
CA GLN A 74 12.63 15.25 -23.30
C GLN A 74 12.68 16.23 -22.13
N LYS A 75 11.97 15.92 -21.05
CA LYS A 75 11.92 16.75 -19.84
C LYS A 75 12.76 16.21 -18.69
N CYS A 76 13.05 14.91 -18.71
CA CYS A 76 13.83 14.26 -17.67
C CYS A 76 15.33 14.57 -17.83
N SER A 77 15.92 15.23 -16.85
CA SER A 77 17.35 15.53 -16.79
C SER A 77 18.18 14.46 -16.07
N CYS A 78 17.55 13.40 -15.58
CA CYS A 78 18.23 12.36 -14.82
C CYS A 78 18.91 11.34 -15.73
N THR A 79 20.14 10.97 -15.39
CA THR A 79 20.82 9.83 -16.03
C THR A 79 20.18 8.49 -15.61
N PRO A 80 20.29 7.43 -16.43
CA PRO A 80 19.78 6.09 -16.05
C PRO A 80 20.30 5.62 -14.69
N SER A 81 21.58 5.89 -14.39
CA SER A 81 22.18 5.55 -13.09
C SER A 81 21.55 6.31 -11.92
N GLN A 82 21.20 7.57 -12.11
CA GLN A 82 20.51 8.36 -11.08
C GLN A 82 19.10 7.84 -10.83
N ILE A 83 18.36 7.46 -11.88
CA ILE A 83 17.03 6.86 -11.77
C ILE A 83 17.12 5.54 -11.02
N GLN A 84 18.04 4.67 -11.43
CA GLN A 84 18.24 3.37 -10.79
C GLN A 84 18.62 3.50 -9.30
N LYS A 85 19.53 4.42 -8.97
CA LYS A 85 19.92 4.71 -7.59
C LYS A 85 18.74 5.24 -6.76
N TYR A 86 17.90 6.09 -7.35
CA TYR A 86 16.73 6.65 -6.69
C TYR A 86 15.69 5.58 -6.39
N LEU A 87 15.30 4.80 -7.39
CA LEU A 87 14.34 3.71 -7.23
C LEU A 87 14.88 2.59 -6.33
N GLY A 88 16.19 2.31 -6.38
CA GLY A 88 16.86 1.31 -5.54
C GLY A 88 16.91 1.66 -4.04
N LYS A 89 16.48 2.85 -3.63
CA LYS A 89 16.25 3.15 -2.20
C LYS A 89 15.11 2.31 -1.62
N ILE A 90 14.11 1.98 -2.44
CA ILE A 90 13.00 1.12 -2.07
C ILE A 90 13.41 -0.33 -2.35
N SER A 91 13.46 -1.15 -1.31
CA SER A 91 13.84 -2.54 -1.46
C SER A 91 12.71 -3.38 -2.03
N GLN A 92 13.05 -4.44 -2.79
CA GLN A 92 12.06 -5.39 -3.29
C GLN A 92 11.22 -6.00 -2.16
N PRO A 93 11.79 -6.44 -1.02
CA PRO A 93 10.99 -6.95 0.10
C PRO A 93 10.01 -5.94 0.70
N PHE A 94 10.29 -4.63 0.62
CA PHE A 94 9.32 -3.61 1.01
C PHE A 94 8.20 -3.49 -0.01
N LEU A 95 8.52 -3.49 -1.32
CA LEU A 95 7.53 -3.46 -2.39
C LEU A 95 6.60 -4.67 -2.37
N ASP A 96 7.10 -5.84 -2.01
CA ASP A 96 6.31 -7.08 -1.88
C ASP A 96 5.20 -6.99 -0.81
N ARG A 97 5.24 -5.96 0.06
CA ARG A 97 4.18 -5.67 1.05
C ARG A 97 3.19 -4.61 0.56
N MET A 98 3.40 -4.09 -0.65
CA MET A 98 2.49 -3.14 -1.27
C MET A 98 1.52 -3.89 -2.19
N ASP A 99 0.27 -4.04 -1.77
CA ASP A 99 -0.75 -4.80 -2.52
C ASP A 99 -1.11 -4.16 -3.87
N LEU A 100 -1.02 -2.83 -3.96
CA LEU A 100 -1.39 -2.06 -5.14
C LEU A 100 -0.34 -1.00 -5.45
N CYS A 101 0.21 -1.05 -6.66
CA CYS A 101 1.07 -0.01 -7.22
C CYS A 101 0.40 0.59 -8.45
N ILE A 102 0.20 1.90 -8.45
CA ILE A 102 -0.43 2.62 -9.57
C ILE A 102 0.45 3.78 -10.03
N GLU A 103 0.49 3.99 -11.34
CA GLU A 103 1.06 5.20 -11.92
C GLU A 103 -0.06 6.22 -12.16
N THR A 104 0.13 7.44 -11.64
CA THR A 104 -0.78 8.55 -11.92
C THR A 104 -0.29 9.29 -13.17
N PRO A 105 -1.11 9.42 -14.22
CA PRO A 105 -0.75 10.19 -15.41
C PRO A 105 -0.55 11.67 -15.04
N LYS A 106 0.28 12.37 -15.81
CA LYS A 106 0.39 13.82 -15.69
C LYS A 106 -0.93 14.47 -16.09
N VAL A 107 -1.41 15.36 -15.24
CA VAL A 107 -2.60 16.17 -15.54
C VAL A 107 -2.20 17.21 -16.62
N GLU A 108 -2.96 17.24 -17.72
CA GLU A 108 -2.78 18.27 -18.74
C GLU A 108 -3.45 19.59 -18.28
N TYR A 109 -2.85 20.74 -18.69
CA TYR A 109 -3.41 22.05 -18.34
C TYR A 109 -4.90 22.19 -18.72
N ARG A 110 -5.32 21.54 -19.81
CA ARG A 110 -6.72 21.50 -20.26
C ARG A 110 -7.66 20.81 -19.24
N GLU A 111 -7.15 19.95 -18.40
CA GLU A 111 -7.91 19.24 -17.36
C GLU A 111 -8.03 20.09 -16.08
N LEU A 112 -7.18 21.11 -15.93
CA LEU A 112 -7.24 22.09 -14.85
C LEU A 112 -8.15 23.30 -15.17
N ASP A 113 -8.68 23.36 -16.40
CA ASP A 113 -9.56 24.46 -16.81
C ASP A 113 -10.92 24.35 -16.10
N ILE A 114 -11.17 25.31 -15.21
CA ILE A 114 -12.34 25.37 -14.31
C ILE A 114 -13.66 25.31 -15.10
N GLU A 115 -13.71 25.86 -16.34
CA GLU A 115 -14.90 25.79 -17.18
C GLU A 115 -15.21 24.38 -17.70
N ARG A 116 -14.21 23.47 -17.67
CA ARG A 116 -14.35 22.07 -18.10
C ARG A 116 -14.46 21.10 -16.94
N ILE A 117 -13.97 21.46 -15.74
CA ILE A 117 -14.07 20.65 -14.51
C ILE A 117 -15.55 20.35 -14.21
N GLY A 118 -16.47 21.29 -14.47
CA GLY A 118 -17.91 21.08 -14.31
C GLY A 118 -18.60 20.20 -15.37
N LYS A 119 -17.86 19.72 -16.41
CA LYS A 119 -18.43 18.89 -17.49
C LYS A 119 -17.95 17.44 -17.47
N LYS A 120 -16.86 17.12 -16.77
CA LYS A 120 -16.49 15.75 -16.45
C LYS A 120 -17.19 15.37 -15.15
N GLU A 121 -18.06 14.39 -15.18
CA GLU A 121 -18.65 13.80 -13.97
C GLU A 121 -17.53 13.14 -13.16
N GLU A 122 -16.84 13.94 -12.35
CA GLU A 122 -15.93 13.40 -11.36
C GLU A 122 -16.74 12.79 -10.21
N GLU A 123 -16.42 11.56 -9.84
CA GLU A 123 -17.08 10.92 -8.72
C GLU A 123 -16.84 11.71 -7.43
N SER A 124 -17.90 12.10 -6.75
CA SER A 124 -17.78 12.78 -5.45
C SER A 124 -17.29 11.81 -4.37
N SER A 125 -16.70 12.37 -3.32
CA SER A 125 -16.27 11.58 -2.15
C SER A 125 -17.43 10.80 -1.51
N GLU A 126 -18.66 11.29 -1.59
CA GLU A 126 -19.87 10.63 -1.08
C GLU A 126 -20.19 9.37 -1.87
N VAL A 127 -20.07 9.42 -3.21
CA VAL A 127 -20.30 8.27 -4.09
C VAL A 127 -19.23 7.20 -3.83
N ILE A 128 -17.96 7.59 -3.74
CA ILE A 128 -16.86 6.68 -3.42
C ILE A 128 -17.08 6.06 -2.04
N ARG A 129 -17.43 6.87 -1.03
CA ARG A 129 -17.73 6.40 0.34
C ARG A 129 -18.84 5.38 0.36
N SER A 130 -19.97 5.63 -0.34
CA SER A 130 -21.09 4.70 -0.41
C SER A 130 -20.63 3.34 -0.92
N ARG A 131 -19.84 3.31 -2.02
CA ARG A 131 -19.29 2.09 -2.60
C ARG A 131 -18.35 1.34 -1.64
N VAL A 132 -17.49 2.08 -0.92
CA VAL A 132 -16.63 1.49 0.10
C VAL A 132 -17.44 0.91 1.27
N VAL A 133 -18.48 1.62 1.73
CA VAL A 133 -19.36 1.14 2.80
C VAL A 133 -20.07 -0.15 2.40
N GLU A 134 -20.58 -0.24 1.17
CA GLU A 134 -21.22 -1.47 0.68
C GLU A 134 -20.23 -2.65 0.60
N ALA A 135 -19.01 -2.41 0.09
CA ALA A 135 -17.95 -3.42 0.09
C ALA A 135 -17.61 -3.90 1.51
N ARG A 136 -17.55 -2.98 2.48
CA ARG A 136 -17.31 -3.31 3.90
C ARG A 136 -18.46 -4.11 4.51
N LYS A 137 -19.71 -3.81 4.17
CA LYS A 137 -20.87 -4.60 4.61
C LYS A 137 -20.81 -6.05 4.09
N LEU A 138 -20.40 -6.23 2.83
CA LEU A 138 -20.21 -7.57 2.25
C LEU A 138 -19.12 -8.36 2.99
N GLN A 139 -17.98 -7.73 3.31
CA GLN A 139 -16.94 -8.37 4.10
C GLN A 139 -17.43 -8.74 5.50
N LYS A 140 -18.11 -7.81 6.19
CA LYS A 140 -18.69 -8.08 7.51
C LYS A 140 -19.66 -9.28 7.50
N LYS A 141 -20.51 -9.36 6.48
CA LYS A 141 -21.43 -10.50 6.31
C LYS A 141 -20.68 -11.81 6.03
N ARG A 142 -19.60 -11.75 5.20
CA ARG A 142 -18.77 -12.93 4.87
C ARG A 142 -18.13 -13.55 6.10
N TYR A 143 -17.68 -12.71 7.03
CA TYR A 143 -16.92 -13.13 8.22
C TYR A 143 -17.74 -13.11 9.51
N GLU A 144 -19.08 -13.11 9.39
CA GLU A 144 -19.96 -13.11 10.54
C GLU A 144 -19.69 -14.33 11.45
N GLY A 145 -19.58 -14.08 12.76
CA GLY A 145 -19.23 -15.12 13.74
C GLY A 145 -17.73 -15.43 13.88
N THR A 146 -16.86 -14.69 13.15
CA THR A 146 -15.40 -14.82 13.27
C THR A 146 -14.77 -13.55 13.82
N GLN A 147 -13.45 -13.58 14.11
CA GLN A 147 -12.67 -12.37 14.47
C GLN A 147 -12.14 -11.63 13.24
N ILE A 148 -12.35 -12.16 12.03
CA ILE A 148 -11.90 -11.56 10.78
C ILE A 148 -12.81 -10.39 10.43
N ARG A 149 -12.21 -9.23 10.14
CA ARG A 149 -12.94 -8.00 9.79
C ARG A 149 -12.80 -7.61 8.32
N THR A 150 -11.67 -7.94 7.72
CA THR A 150 -11.32 -7.58 6.34
C THR A 150 -10.64 -8.75 5.64
N ASN A 151 -10.65 -8.74 4.30
CA ASN A 151 -9.97 -9.76 3.51
C ASN A 151 -8.45 -9.84 3.80
N SER A 152 -7.82 -8.72 4.17
CA SER A 152 -6.38 -8.67 4.52
C SER A 152 -6.02 -9.43 5.79
N MET A 153 -6.99 -9.76 6.64
CA MET A 153 -6.77 -10.53 7.86
C MET A 153 -6.82 -12.05 7.63
N LEU A 154 -7.08 -12.51 6.39
CA LEU A 154 -7.16 -13.93 6.09
C LEU A 154 -5.77 -14.57 6.14
N GLY A 155 -5.59 -15.57 6.97
CA GLY A 155 -4.43 -16.44 6.93
C GLY A 155 -4.58 -17.56 5.88
N PRO A 156 -3.53 -18.37 5.67
CA PRO A 156 -3.53 -19.43 4.64
C PRO A 156 -4.67 -20.46 4.79
N GLY A 157 -5.11 -20.72 6.02
CA GLY A 157 -6.24 -21.63 6.30
C GLY A 157 -7.57 -21.03 5.89
N GLU A 158 -7.79 -19.77 6.26
CA GLU A 158 -9.01 -19.03 5.96
C GLU A 158 -9.14 -18.74 4.46
N ILE A 159 -8.04 -18.45 3.76
CA ILE A 159 -8.05 -18.25 2.30
C ILE A 159 -8.65 -19.46 1.60
N ARG A 160 -8.29 -20.67 1.97
CA ARG A 160 -8.84 -21.89 1.36
C ARG A 160 -10.33 -22.03 1.59
N THR A 161 -10.82 -21.57 2.73
CA THR A 161 -12.23 -21.68 3.13
C THR A 161 -13.09 -20.60 2.46
N TYR A 162 -12.63 -19.34 2.49
CA TYR A 162 -13.41 -18.19 2.05
C TYR A 162 -13.18 -17.79 0.59
N ILE A 163 -12.07 -18.24 -0.02
CA ILE A 163 -11.68 -17.92 -1.40
C ILE A 163 -11.32 -19.23 -2.15
N PRO A 164 -12.27 -20.17 -2.28
CA PRO A 164 -12.02 -21.40 -3.03
C PRO A 164 -11.83 -21.06 -4.52
N LEU A 165 -10.66 -21.39 -5.07
CA LEU A 165 -10.38 -21.17 -6.49
C LEU A 165 -10.87 -22.36 -7.31
N GLY A 166 -11.62 -22.09 -8.37
CA GLY A 166 -11.97 -23.05 -9.41
C GLY A 166 -10.80 -23.32 -10.36
N SER A 167 -11.02 -24.16 -11.35
CA SER A 167 -9.99 -24.54 -12.32
C SER A 167 -9.53 -23.39 -13.21
N ALA A 168 -10.45 -22.48 -13.55
CA ALA A 168 -10.14 -21.31 -14.38
C ALA A 168 -9.29 -20.28 -13.62
N GLU A 169 -9.65 -20.00 -12.36
CA GLU A 169 -8.94 -19.08 -11.49
C GLU A 169 -7.52 -19.60 -11.18
N ARG A 170 -7.37 -20.91 -10.93
CA ARG A 170 -6.05 -21.52 -10.71
C ARG A 170 -5.14 -21.36 -11.92
N LYS A 171 -5.64 -21.59 -13.14
CA LYS A 171 -4.87 -21.37 -14.38
C LYS A 171 -4.48 -19.90 -14.57
N LEU A 172 -5.35 -18.97 -14.17
CA LEU A 172 -5.05 -17.54 -14.22
C LEU A 172 -3.95 -17.18 -13.22
N MET A 173 -4.05 -17.69 -11.99
CA MET A 173 -3.04 -17.49 -10.94
C MET A 173 -1.67 -18.05 -11.33
N GLU A 174 -1.63 -19.27 -11.90
CA GLU A 174 -0.41 -19.89 -12.40
C GLU A 174 0.28 -19.00 -13.45
N LYS A 175 -0.47 -18.54 -14.46
CA LYS A 175 0.04 -17.62 -15.47
C LYS A 175 0.53 -16.29 -14.88
N ALA A 176 -0.19 -15.74 -13.91
CA ALA A 176 0.21 -14.52 -13.23
C ALA A 176 1.51 -14.72 -12.46
N PHE A 177 1.61 -15.81 -11.71
CA PHE A 177 2.81 -16.18 -10.95
C PHE A 177 4.05 -16.27 -11.84
N GLU A 178 3.93 -17.01 -12.96
CA GLU A 178 5.04 -17.15 -13.92
C GLU A 178 5.42 -15.82 -14.60
N ARG A 179 4.42 -15.02 -15.05
CA ARG A 179 4.69 -13.79 -15.81
C ARG A 179 5.19 -12.64 -14.96
N MET A 180 4.75 -12.56 -13.73
CA MET A 180 5.06 -11.47 -12.81
C MET A 180 6.25 -11.80 -11.88
N GLY A 181 6.75 -13.04 -11.90
CA GLY A 181 7.83 -13.46 -11.02
C GLY A 181 7.48 -13.33 -9.55
N LEU A 182 6.22 -13.62 -9.19
CA LEU A 182 5.75 -13.49 -7.81
C LEU A 182 6.49 -14.47 -6.91
N THR A 183 6.76 -14.05 -5.68
CA THR A 183 7.29 -14.91 -4.61
C THR A 183 6.14 -15.46 -3.76
N ALA A 184 6.36 -16.63 -3.17
CA ALA A 184 5.38 -17.27 -2.29
C ALA A 184 5.42 -16.68 -0.88
#